data_04e7c29c6c604463a5688b81ce38195b
#
_entry.id   04e7c29c6c604463a5688b81ce38195b
#
_cell.length_a   1.000
_cell.length_b   1.000
_cell.length_c   1.000
_cell.angle_alpha   90.00
_cell.angle_beta   90.00
_cell.angle_gamma   90.00
#
_symmetry.space_group_name_H-M   'P 1'
#
loop_
_entity.id
_entity.type
_entity.pdbx_description
1 polymer ?
#
loop_
_entity_poly.entity_id
_entity_poly.type
_entity_poly.pdbx_seq_one_letter_code
_entity_poly.pdbx_strand_id
1 'polypeptide(L)'
;MLGPILCDQLCGKGKFTAETAEANPDVLLIAVERCREAMVVAMEKAKAMGLKNVYYIDMDVEKIEEIFAGEEIDRLFINFPDPWPRKKNAKRRLTYRTFLDKYCRVIKLGGEIHYKTDNAPLFEFSVEEFAACGLEVKNLTRNLHENGIVGIMTGYEEKFHALGTPINRCEVVCKPFVLPKEEKKTAEDAE
;
A
#
# COMPACT_ATOMS: atom_id res chain seq x y z
N MET A 1 3.03 15.29 21.84
CA MET A 1 2.96 13.95 21.25
C MET A 1 2.88 14.13 19.73
N LEU A 2 3.69 13.43 18.97
CA LEU A 2 3.52 13.37 17.51
C LEU A 2 2.16 12.71 17.24
N GLY A 3 1.39 13.24 16.28
CA GLY A 3 0.13 12.64 15.83
C GLY A 3 0.34 11.27 15.15
N PRO A 4 -0.76 10.62 14.68
CA PRO A 4 -0.64 9.38 13.94
C PRO A 4 0.26 9.51 12.71
N ILE A 5 1.01 8.45 12.39
CA ILE A 5 1.88 8.39 11.21
C ILE A 5 1.24 7.48 10.16
N LEU A 6 0.95 8.05 9.00
CA LEU A 6 0.49 7.30 7.83
C LEU A 6 1.62 7.22 6.79
N CYS A 7 1.77 6.07 6.16
CA CYS A 7 2.74 5.89 5.08
C CYS A 7 2.01 5.56 3.77
N ASP A 8 2.27 6.35 2.71
CA ASP A 8 1.76 6.11 1.36
C ASP A 8 2.90 5.56 0.49
N GLN A 9 2.82 4.28 0.19
CA GLN A 9 3.76 3.64 -0.73
C GLN A 9 3.34 3.87 -2.17
N LEU A 10 4.30 4.19 -3.04
CA LEU A 10 4.05 4.47 -4.44
C LEU A 10 3.15 5.69 -4.62
N CYS A 11 3.48 6.79 -3.94
CA CYS A 11 2.65 8.01 -3.95
C CYS A 11 2.45 8.59 -5.37
N GLY A 12 3.26 8.18 -6.34
CA GLY A 12 3.20 8.64 -7.72
C GLY A 12 3.24 10.17 -7.80
N LYS A 13 2.30 10.78 -8.52
CA LYS A 13 2.15 12.24 -8.63
C LYS A 13 1.46 12.90 -7.44
N GLY A 14 1.28 12.18 -6.33
CA GLY A 14 0.92 12.70 -5.01
C GLY A 14 -0.51 13.22 -4.84
N LYS A 15 -1.47 12.85 -5.71
CA LYS A 15 -2.86 13.29 -5.52
C LYS A 15 -3.44 12.75 -4.20
N PHE A 16 -3.40 11.43 -4.01
CA PHE A 16 -3.91 10.78 -2.81
C PHE A 16 -3.21 11.28 -1.55
N THR A 17 -1.87 11.38 -1.60
CA THR A 17 -1.03 11.86 -0.51
C THR A 17 -1.45 13.28 -0.09
N ALA A 18 -1.54 14.21 -1.06
CA ALA A 18 -1.84 15.61 -0.79
C ALA A 18 -3.27 15.79 -0.23
N GLU A 19 -4.27 15.18 -0.85
CA GLU A 19 -5.66 15.27 -0.40
C GLU A 19 -5.87 14.58 0.96
N THR A 20 -5.15 13.46 1.22
CA THR A 20 -5.20 12.80 2.53
C THR A 20 -4.59 13.67 3.62
N ALA A 21 -3.48 14.35 3.33
CA ALA A 21 -2.84 15.26 4.28
C ALA A 21 -3.69 16.51 4.54
N GLU A 22 -4.31 17.07 3.53
CA GLU A 22 -5.23 18.22 3.67
C GLU A 22 -6.42 17.86 4.55
N ALA A 23 -7.01 16.67 4.32
CA ALA A 23 -8.14 16.19 5.11
C ALA A 23 -7.78 15.82 6.56
N ASN A 24 -6.51 15.64 6.89
CA ASN A 24 -6.03 15.19 8.19
C ASN A 24 -4.82 16.03 8.68
N PRO A 25 -5.02 17.30 9.06
CA PRO A 25 -3.90 18.21 9.37
C PRO A 25 -3.08 17.80 10.60
N ASP A 26 -3.66 17.01 11.51
CA ASP A 26 -3.00 16.53 12.74
C ASP A 26 -2.24 15.20 12.54
N VAL A 27 -2.23 14.67 11.32
CA VAL A 27 -1.60 13.41 10.95
C VAL A 27 -0.33 13.70 10.17
N LEU A 28 0.76 13.01 10.50
CA LEU A 28 1.99 13.03 9.72
C LEU A 28 1.87 12.02 8.57
N LEU A 29 2.00 12.48 7.33
CA LEU A 29 1.99 11.61 6.14
C LEU A 29 3.40 11.49 5.57
N ILE A 30 3.88 10.27 5.47
CA ILE A 30 5.17 9.94 4.85
C ILE A 30 4.91 9.28 3.49
N ALA A 31 5.33 9.93 2.43
CA ALA A 31 5.20 9.43 1.07
C ALA A 31 6.52 8.82 0.60
N VAL A 32 6.47 7.55 0.20
CA VAL A 32 7.63 6.82 -0.32
C VAL A 32 7.46 6.61 -1.82
N GLU A 33 8.42 7.04 -2.61
CA GLU A 33 8.41 6.89 -4.06
C GLU A 33 9.83 6.69 -4.60
N ARG A 34 9.96 5.80 -5.56
CA ARG A 34 11.23 5.50 -6.22
C ARG A 34 11.42 6.31 -7.50
N CYS A 35 10.33 6.72 -8.14
CA CYS A 35 10.37 7.53 -9.35
C CYS A 35 10.51 9.02 -8.96
N ARG A 36 11.72 9.55 -9.10
CA ARG A 36 12.05 10.95 -8.72
C ARG A 36 11.19 11.97 -9.46
N GLU A 37 10.92 11.75 -10.73
CA GLU A 37 10.12 12.64 -11.56
C GLU A 37 8.67 12.73 -11.01
N ALA A 38 8.10 11.60 -10.62
CA ALA A 38 6.77 11.56 -10.00
C ALA A 38 6.77 12.24 -8.63
N MET A 39 7.81 11.99 -7.82
CA MET A 39 7.95 12.60 -6.50
C MET A 39 8.08 14.12 -6.56
N VAL A 40 8.84 14.68 -7.52
CA VAL A 40 8.93 16.14 -7.70
C VAL A 40 7.55 16.75 -7.93
N VAL A 41 6.74 16.15 -8.82
CA VAL A 41 5.37 16.61 -9.06
C VAL A 41 4.51 16.53 -7.80
N ALA A 42 4.67 15.47 -7.00
CA ALA A 42 3.96 15.33 -5.73
C ALA A 42 4.36 16.40 -4.70
N MET A 43 5.65 16.69 -4.60
CA MET A 43 6.18 17.76 -3.72
C MET A 43 5.71 19.15 -4.13
N GLU A 44 5.71 19.46 -5.44
CA GLU A 44 5.19 20.73 -5.97
C GLU A 44 3.70 20.90 -5.66
N LYS A 45 2.90 19.83 -5.79
CA LYS A 45 1.49 19.84 -5.42
C LYS A 45 1.30 20.12 -3.93
N ALA A 46 1.99 19.41 -3.04
CA ALA A 46 1.89 19.62 -1.60
C ALA A 46 2.30 21.05 -1.21
N LYS A 47 3.36 21.58 -1.85
CA LYS A 47 3.81 22.96 -1.67
C LYS A 47 2.75 23.97 -2.13
N ALA A 48 2.14 23.76 -3.29
CA ALA A 48 1.08 24.64 -3.82
C ALA A 48 -0.15 24.67 -2.92
N MET A 49 -0.48 23.55 -2.26
CA MET A 49 -1.56 23.44 -1.28
C MET A 49 -1.17 23.95 0.13
N GLY A 50 0.09 24.34 0.34
CA GLY A 50 0.58 24.85 1.63
C GLY A 50 0.66 23.79 2.74
N LEU A 51 0.70 22.50 2.38
CA LEU A 51 0.74 21.40 3.33
C LEU A 51 2.05 21.37 4.12
N LYS A 52 1.97 21.14 5.42
CA LYS A 52 3.13 21.10 6.34
C LYS A 52 3.30 19.73 7.02
N ASN A 53 2.37 18.84 6.80
CA ASN A 53 2.27 17.53 7.43
C ASN A 53 2.57 16.37 6.46
N VAL A 54 3.28 16.66 5.35
CA VAL A 54 3.71 15.65 4.36
C VAL A 54 5.22 15.69 4.22
N TYR A 55 5.85 14.52 4.24
CA TYR A 55 7.26 14.33 3.94
C TYR A 55 7.43 13.29 2.84
N TYR A 56 8.45 13.47 2.01
CA TYR A 56 8.73 12.61 0.86
C TYR A 56 10.09 11.94 1.02
N ILE A 57 10.16 10.64 0.74
CA ILE A 57 11.36 9.82 0.84
C ILE A 57 11.62 9.10 -0.49
N ASP A 58 12.77 9.43 -1.12
CA ASP A 58 13.26 8.76 -2.33
C ASP A 58 13.93 7.44 -1.95
N MET A 59 13.16 6.34 -2.01
CA MET A 59 13.72 5.04 -1.73
C MET A 59 12.84 3.90 -2.25
N ASP A 60 13.44 2.71 -2.29
CA ASP A 60 12.71 1.46 -2.49
C ASP A 60 12.09 1.02 -1.16
N VAL A 61 10.79 0.75 -1.17
CA VAL A 61 10.04 0.32 0.01
C VAL A 61 10.56 -1.01 0.60
N GLU A 62 11.35 -1.76 -0.13
CA GLU A 62 12.06 -2.93 0.41
C GLU A 62 12.92 -2.59 1.63
N LYS A 63 13.31 -1.31 1.75
CA LYS A 63 14.14 -0.77 2.83
C LYS A 63 13.35 -0.03 3.91
N ILE A 64 12.05 -0.29 4.03
CA ILE A 64 11.16 0.44 4.95
C ILE A 64 11.66 0.42 6.40
N GLU A 65 12.32 -0.66 6.82
CA GLU A 65 12.92 -0.82 8.16
C GLU A 65 14.18 0.06 8.37
N GLU A 66 14.75 0.68 7.31
CA GLU A 66 15.84 1.65 7.43
C GLU A 66 15.31 3.05 7.78
N ILE A 67 14.00 3.33 7.54
CA ILE A 67 13.37 4.63 7.81
C ILE A 67 12.59 4.62 9.11
N PHE A 68 11.80 3.57 9.31
CA PHE A 68 10.87 3.50 10.44
C PHE A 68 11.39 2.55 11.51
N ALA A 69 11.25 3.00 12.75
CA ALA A 69 11.42 2.13 13.91
C ALA A 69 10.28 1.10 14.01
N GLY A 70 10.46 0.08 14.85
CA GLY A 70 9.39 -0.86 15.12
C GLY A 70 8.15 -0.17 15.72
N GLU A 71 6.97 -0.55 15.24
CA GLU A 71 5.67 -0.04 15.73
C GLU A 71 5.53 1.50 15.64
N GLU A 72 6.07 2.12 14.60
CA GLU A 72 6.01 3.57 14.43
C GLU A 72 4.83 4.02 13.56
N ILE A 73 4.44 3.21 12.57
CA ILE A 73 3.38 3.55 11.59
C ILE A 73 2.01 3.11 12.11
N ASP A 74 1.02 3.99 12.05
CA ASP A 74 -0.37 3.65 12.37
C ASP A 74 -1.08 2.98 11.21
N ARG A 75 -0.81 3.42 9.97
CA ARG A 75 -1.42 2.90 8.75
C ARG A 75 -0.51 3.00 7.55
N LEU A 76 -0.48 1.95 6.75
CA LEU A 76 0.24 1.87 5.48
C LEU A 76 -0.75 1.77 4.32
N PHE A 77 -0.57 2.59 3.28
CA PHE A 77 -1.34 2.50 2.05
C PHE A 77 -0.51 1.84 0.95
N ILE A 78 -1.09 0.84 0.28
CA ILE A 78 -0.54 0.19 -0.91
C ILE A 78 -1.56 0.40 -2.03
N ASN A 79 -1.35 1.43 -2.83
CA ASN A 79 -2.28 1.84 -3.87
C ASN A 79 -1.74 1.46 -5.25
N PHE A 80 -2.41 0.55 -5.96
CA PHE A 80 -2.14 0.15 -7.35
C PHE A 80 -0.68 -0.28 -7.60
N PRO A 81 -0.14 -1.22 -6.82
CA PRO A 81 1.22 -1.70 -7.01
C PRO A 81 1.36 -2.51 -8.31
N ASP A 82 2.60 -2.62 -8.80
CA ASP A 82 2.93 -3.43 -9.98
C ASP A 82 2.48 -4.88 -9.79
N PRO A 83 1.73 -5.46 -10.74
CA PRO A 83 1.13 -6.79 -10.57
C PRO A 83 2.11 -7.94 -10.74
N TRP A 84 3.25 -7.74 -11.40
CA TRP A 84 4.25 -8.78 -11.68
C TRP A 84 3.59 -10.10 -12.10
N PRO A 85 2.97 -10.20 -13.32
CA PRO A 85 2.04 -11.27 -13.67
C PRO A 85 2.69 -12.66 -13.73
N ARG A 86 4.00 -12.74 -14.01
CA ARG A 86 4.72 -14.03 -14.10
C ARG A 86 4.94 -14.61 -12.70
N LYS A 87 4.60 -15.90 -12.49
CA LYS A 87 4.79 -16.64 -11.22
C LYS A 87 6.20 -16.47 -10.64
N LYS A 88 7.26 -16.55 -11.47
CA LYS A 88 8.65 -16.38 -11.03
C LYS A 88 8.97 -15.01 -10.39
N ASN A 89 8.12 -14.02 -10.63
CA ASN A 89 8.26 -12.67 -10.11
C ASN A 89 7.36 -12.41 -8.87
N ALA A 90 6.66 -13.41 -8.35
CA ALA A 90 5.73 -13.25 -7.23
C ALA A 90 6.38 -12.56 -6.01
N LYS A 91 7.65 -12.87 -5.73
CA LYS A 91 8.44 -12.26 -4.65
C LYS A 91 8.66 -10.73 -4.79
N ARG A 92 8.38 -10.17 -5.97
CA ARG A 92 8.48 -8.71 -6.23
C ARG A 92 7.17 -7.96 -5.94
N ARG A 93 6.06 -8.69 -5.72
CA ARG A 93 4.77 -8.10 -5.38
C ARG A 93 4.84 -7.51 -3.98
N LEU A 94 4.38 -6.29 -3.80
CA LEU A 94 4.43 -5.59 -2.51
C LEU A 94 3.53 -6.23 -1.43
N THR A 95 2.66 -7.15 -1.80
CA THR A 95 1.84 -7.95 -0.88
C THR A 95 2.39 -9.37 -0.67
N TYR A 96 3.60 -9.68 -1.17
CA TYR A 96 4.23 -10.96 -0.89
C TYR A 96 4.68 -11.04 0.58
N ARG A 97 4.63 -12.23 1.18
CA ARG A 97 4.86 -12.48 2.63
C ARG A 97 6.13 -11.86 3.21
N THR A 98 7.21 -11.74 2.43
CA THR A 98 8.46 -11.11 2.91
C THR A 98 8.31 -9.59 3.09
N PHE A 99 7.49 -8.93 2.26
CA PHE A 99 7.14 -7.54 2.46
C PHE A 99 6.17 -7.36 3.63
N LEU A 100 5.15 -8.26 3.74
CA LEU A 100 4.20 -8.24 4.87
C LEU A 100 4.90 -8.36 6.22
N ASP A 101 5.94 -9.21 6.31
CA ASP A 101 6.75 -9.35 7.52
C ASP A 101 7.43 -8.02 7.89
N LYS A 102 8.07 -7.34 6.92
CA LYS A 102 8.68 -6.02 7.15
C LYS A 102 7.64 -4.97 7.58
N TYR A 103 6.49 -4.94 6.91
CA TYR A 103 5.42 -3.98 7.25
C TYR A 103 4.89 -4.20 8.66
N CYS A 104 4.60 -5.45 9.03
CA CYS A 104 4.09 -5.76 10.36
C CYS A 104 5.11 -5.53 11.48
N ARG A 105 6.39 -5.31 11.17
CA ARG A 105 7.40 -4.88 12.16
C ARG A 105 7.38 -3.37 12.40
N VAL A 106 7.14 -2.59 11.36
CA VAL A 106 7.15 -1.11 11.46
C VAL A 106 5.76 -0.54 11.75
N ILE A 107 4.70 -1.28 11.45
CA ILE A 107 3.32 -0.91 11.78
C ILE A 107 3.02 -1.30 13.24
N LYS A 108 2.36 -0.42 13.97
CA LYS A 108 1.88 -0.67 15.35
C LYS A 108 1.04 -1.94 15.41
N LEU A 109 1.10 -2.63 16.55
CA LEU A 109 0.21 -3.76 16.79
C LEU A 109 -1.27 -3.31 16.66
N GLY A 110 -2.00 -3.96 15.77
CA GLY A 110 -3.38 -3.58 15.44
C GLY A 110 -3.51 -2.41 14.46
N GLY A 111 -2.40 -1.81 14.01
CA GLY A 111 -2.39 -0.90 12.88
C GLY A 111 -2.71 -1.63 11.56
N GLU A 112 -2.93 -0.90 10.49
CA GLU A 112 -3.57 -1.45 9.29
C GLU A 112 -2.77 -1.20 8.02
N ILE A 113 -2.85 -2.15 7.09
CA ILE A 113 -2.52 -1.95 5.68
C ILE A 113 -3.82 -1.75 4.91
N HIS A 114 -3.96 -0.62 4.21
CA HIS A 114 -5.06 -0.36 3.28
C HIS A 114 -4.56 -0.63 1.86
N TYR A 115 -5.14 -1.62 1.23
CA TYR A 115 -4.71 -2.11 -0.08
C TYR A 115 -5.78 -1.90 -1.14
N LYS A 116 -5.40 -1.32 -2.29
CA LYS A 116 -6.26 -1.13 -3.47
C LYS A 116 -5.54 -1.57 -4.74
N THR A 117 -6.28 -2.19 -5.66
CA THR A 117 -5.81 -2.50 -7.02
C THR A 117 -6.98 -2.73 -7.98
N ASP A 118 -6.79 -2.38 -9.26
CA ASP A 118 -7.67 -2.76 -10.37
C ASP A 118 -7.38 -4.17 -10.88
N ASN A 119 -6.23 -4.75 -10.51
CA ASN A 119 -5.77 -6.05 -10.98
C ASN A 119 -6.34 -7.19 -10.13
N ALA A 120 -7.42 -7.82 -10.58
CA ALA A 120 -8.09 -8.90 -9.85
C ALA A 120 -7.15 -10.10 -9.57
N PRO A 121 -6.31 -10.61 -10.50
CA PRO A 121 -5.37 -11.69 -10.18
C PRO A 121 -4.35 -11.32 -9.08
N LEU A 122 -3.88 -10.07 -9.04
CA LEU A 122 -3.02 -9.61 -7.97
C LEU A 122 -3.79 -9.52 -6.64
N PHE A 123 -5.05 -9.09 -6.69
CA PHE A 123 -5.88 -8.99 -5.49
C PHE A 123 -6.10 -10.36 -4.84
N GLU A 124 -6.51 -11.37 -5.62
CA GLU A 124 -6.69 -12.73 -5.10
C GLU A 124 -5.39 -13.30 -4.51
N PHE A 125 -4.27 -13.16 -5.23
CA PHE A 125 -2.96 -13.53 -4.70
C PHE A 125 -2.67 -12.84 -3.36
N SER A 126 -2.98 -11.54 -3.25
CA SER A 126 -2.72 -10.78 -2.04
C SER A 126 -3.55 -11.27 -0.86
N VAL A 127 -4.83 -11.57 -1.09
CA VAL A 127 -5.73 -12.14 -0.07
C VAL A 127 -5.23 -13.51 0.41
N GLU A 128 -4.73 -14.35 -0.50
CA GLU A 128 -4.11 -15.64 -0.15
C GLU A 128 -2.85 -15.45 0.71
N GLU A 129 -1.97 -14.48 0.36
CA GLU A 129 -0.77 -14.17 1.16
C GLU A 129 -1.13 -13.64 2.56
N PHE A 130 -2.14 -12.77 2.68
CA PHE A 130 -2.62 -12.27 3.98
C PHE A 130 -3.12 -13.43 4.85
N ALA A 131 -3.94 -14.33 4.28
CA ALA A 131 -4.44 -15.50 4.98
C ALA A 131 -3.31 -16.46 5.37
N ALA A 132 -2.35 -16.72 4.48
CA ALA A 132 -1.19 -17.58 4.76
C ALA A 132 -0.32 -17.03 5.89
N CYS A 133 -0.22 -15.71 6.03
CA CYS A 133 0.46 -15.04 7.13
C CYS A 133 -0.42 -14.95 8.40
N GLY A 134 -1.65 -15.44 8.37
CA GLY A 134 -2.60 -15.39 9.49
C GLY A 134 -3.05 -13.96 9.83
N LEU A 135 -2.95 -13.03 8.90
CA LEU A 135 -3.41 -11.65 9.07
C LEU A 135 -4.93 -11.57 8.90
N GLU A 136 -5.56 -10.70 9.67
CA GLU A 136 -7.01 -10.47 9.59
C GLU A 136 -7.33 -9.51 8.45
N VAL A 137 -8.17 -9.94 7.51
CA VAL A 137 -8.66 -9.11 6.41
C VAL A 137 -10.04 -8.58 6.73
N LYS A 138 -10.23 -7.26 6.62
CA LYS A 138 -11.49 -6.54 6.86
C LYS A 138 -11.91 -5.77 5.63
N ASN A 139 -13.20 -5.41 5.58
CA ASN A 139 -13.78 -4.50 4.59
C ASN A 139 -13.39 -4.86 3.14
N LEU A 140 -13.35 -6.18 2.85
CA LEU A 140 -13.00 -6.68 1.52
C LEU A 140 -14.13 -6.41 0.54
N THR A 141 -13.78 -5.78 -0.58
CA THR A 141 -14.68 -5.58 -1.73
C THR A 141 -13.92 -5.76 -3.04
N ARG A 142 -14.64 -6.22 -4.07
CA ARG A 142 -14.12 -6.30 -5.44
C ARG A 142 -14.65 -5.19 -6.34
N ASN A 143 -15.44 -4.28 -5.79
CA ASN A 143 -15.92 -3.09 -6.48
C ASN A 143 -16.16 -1.97 -5.45
N LEU A 144 -15.09 -1.24 -5.11
CA LEU A 144 -15.09 -0.21 -4.06
C LEU A 144 -16.12 0.89 -4.30
N HIS A 145 -16.34 1.25 -5.55
CA HIS A 145 -17.20 2.39 -5.93
C HIS A 145 -18.57 1.96 -6.48
N GLU A 146 -19.00 0.73 -6.25
CA GLU A 146 -20.27 0.19 -6.76
C GLU A 146 -21.49 1.05 -6.38
N ASN A 147 -21.50 1.58 -5.16
CA ASN A 147 -22.59 2.39 -4.62
C ASN A 147 -22.20 3.88 -4.45
N GLY A 148 -21.26 4.36 -5.23
CA GLY A 148 -20.74 5.72 -5.18
C GLY A 148 -19.29 5.80 -4.72
N ILE A 149 -18.69 6.99 -4.85
CA ILE A 149 -17.27 7.20 -4.53
C ILE A 149 -17.03 7.03 -3.03
N VAL A 150 -16.04 6.21 -2.68
CA VAL A 150 -15.62 5.93 -1.30
C VAL A 150 -14.20 6.43 -1.07
N GLY A 151 -14.05 7.36 -0.14
CA GLY A 151 -12.77 7.90 0.29
C GLY A 151 -12.05 8.75 -0.76
N ILE A 152 -10.77 8.99 -0.53
CA ILE A 152 -9.91 9.76 -1.42
C ILE A 152 -9.37 8.84 -2.52
N MET A 153 -9.55 9.22 -3.77
CA MET A 153 -9.07 8.47 -4.92
C MET A 153 -7.65 8.90 -5.30
N THR A 154 -6.82 7.94 -5.72
CA THR A 154 -5.59 8.27 -6.44
C THR A 154 -5.92 8.81 -7.84
N GLY A 155 -4.99 9.51 -8.49
CA GLY A 155 -5.20 9.93 -9.88
C GLY A 155 -5.30 8.75 -10.86
N TYR A 156 -4.72 7.59 -10.49
CA TYR A 156 -4.87 6.35 -11.22
C TYR A 156 -6.29 5.76 -11.05
N GLU A 157 -6.77 5.75 -9.83
CA GLU A 157 -8.11 5.27 -9.46
C GLU A 157 -9.23 6.06 -10.16
N GLU A 158 -9.13 7.40 -10.21
CA GLU A 158 -10.07 8.24 -10.93
C GLU A 158 -10.19 7.87 -12.41
N LYS A 159 -9.03 7.66 -13.06
CA LYS A 159 -8.99 7.26 -14.47
C LYS A 159 -9.68 5.91 -14.69
N PHE A 160 -9.42 4.92 -13.86
CA PHE A 160 -10.02 3.60 -14.00
C PHE A 160 -11.50 3.57 -13.60
N HIS A 161 -11.87 4.33 -12.56
CA HIS A 161 -13.26 4.51 -12.19
C HIS A 161 -14.09 5.15 -13.34
N ALA A 162 -13.54 6.18 -14.00
CA ALA A 162 -14.19 6.80 -15.17
C ALA A 162 -14.37 5.83 -16.36
N LEU A 163 -13.53 4.79 -16.45
CA LEU A 163 -13.64 3.70 -17.43
C LEU A 163 -14.57 2.57 -17.00
N GLY A 164 -15.19 2.67 -15.81
CA GLY A 164 -16.04 1.63 -15.25
C GLY A 164 -15.28 0.38 -14.78
N THR A 165 -13.96 0.48 -14.58
CA THR A 165 -13.14 -0.63 -14.08
C THR A 165 -13.37 -0.81 -12.58
N PRO A 166 -13.78 -1.99 -12.09
CA PRO A 166 -13.94 -2.24 -10.67
C PRO A 166 -12.60 -2.11 -9.92
N ILE A 167 -12.63 -1.49 -8.75
CA ILE A 167 -11.47 -1.36 -7.87
C ILE A 167 -11.63 -2.33 -6.70
N ASN A 168 -10.67 -3.24 -6.57
CA ASN A 168 -10.60 -4.15 -5.44
C ASN A 168 -9.94 -3.43 -4.26
N ARG A 169 -10.47 -3.65 -3.06
CA ARG A 169 -9.94 -3.05 -1.83
C ARG A 169 -10.10 -4.00 -0.66
N CYS A 170 -9.13 -3.98 0.27
CA CYS A 170 -9.29 -4.53 1.61
C CYS A 170 -8.43 -3.75 2.62
N GLU A 171 -8.70 -4.00 3.89
CA GLU A 171 -7.93 -3.55 5.04
C GLU A 171 -7.36 -4.78 5.75
N VAL A 172 -6.10 -4.73 6.15
CA VAL A 172 -5.40 -5.86 6.78
C VAL A 172 -4.84 -5.40 8.10
N VAL A 173 -5.23 -6.06 9.18
CA VAL A 173 -4.74 -5.75 10.53
C VAL A 173 -3.37 -6.40 10.74
N CYS A 174 -2.37 -5.58 11.05
CA CYS A 174 -1.01 -6.04 11.30
C CYS A 174 -0.87 -6.66 12.69
N LYS A 175 -0.17 -7.77 12.73
CA LYS A 175 0.29 -8.45 13.95
C LYS A 175 1.56 -9.23 13.64
N PRO A 176 2.41 -9.52 14.63
CA PRO A 176 3.54 -10.41 14.43
C PRO A 176 3.10 -11.78 13.93
N PHE A 177 3.83 -12.33 12.97
CA PHE A 177 3.59 -13.68 12.46
C PHE A 177 4.91 -14.39 12.13
N VAL A 178 4.85 -15.69 11.99
CA VAL A 178 5.98 -16.49 11.49
C VAL A 178 5.85 -16.62 9.98
N LEU A 179 6.90 -16.28 9.25
CA LEU A 179 6.92 -16.42 7.80
C LEU A 179 6.52 -17.84 7.38
N PRO A 180 5.45 -18.00 6.56
CA PRO A 180 5.09 -19.29 6.01
C PRO A 180 6.26 -19.90 5.24
N LYS A 181 6.52 -21.21 5.45
CA LYS A 181 7.56 -21.91 4.70
C LYS A 181 7.24 -21.86 3.20
N GLU A 182 8.27 -21.61 2.38
CA GLU A 182 8.12 -21.73 0.94
C GLU A 182 7.81 -23.21 0.63
N GLU A 183 6.72 -23.45 -0.10
CA GLU A 183 6.47 -24.78 -0.65
C GLU A 183 7.60 -25.08 -1.64
N LYS A 184 8.28 -26.21 -1.41
CA LYS A 184 9.28 -26.71 -2.37
C LYS A 184 8.52 -27.00 -3.67
N LYS A 185 8.88 -26.31 -4.76
CA LYS A 185 8.37 -26.64 -6.09
C LYS A 185 8.54 -28.13 -6.31
N THR A 186 7.46 -28.86 -6.46
CA THR A 186 7.47 -30.19 -7.08
C THR A 186 7.86 -30.01 -8.55
N ALA A 187 8.61 -30.94 -9.10
CA ALA A 187 9.18 -30.87 -10.45
C ALA A 187 8.14 -30.77 -11.58
N GLU A 188 6.85 -30.83 -11.27
CA GLU A 188 5.73 -30.75 -12.21
C GLU A 188 5.30 -29.31 -12.58
N ASP A 189 5.80 -28.27 -11.89
CA ASP A 189 5.48 -26.85 -12.17
C ASP A 189 6.50 -26.17 -13.14
N ALA A 190 7.30 -26.94 -13.85
CA ALA A 190 8.42 -26.45 -14.67
C ALA A 190 8.16 -26.50 -16.19
N GLU A 191 6.90 -26.61 -16.66
CA GLU A 191 6.53 -26.47 -18.07
C GLU A 191 5.82 -25.14 -18.40
#